data_1f3f01328725b1a5ccbdbd5310b70ff0
#
_entry.id   1f3f01328725b1a5ccbdbd5310b70ff0
#
_cell.length_a   1.000
_cell.length_b   1.000
_cell.length_c   1.000
_cell.angle_alpha   90.00
_cell.angle_beta   90.00
_cell.angle_gamma   90.00
#
_symmetry.space_group_name_H-M   'P 1'
#
loop_
_entity.id
_entity.type
_entity.pdbx_description
1 polymer ?
#
loop_
_entity_poly.entity_id
_entity_poly.type
_entity_poly.pdbx_seq_one_letter_code
_entity_poly.pdbx_strand_id
1 'polypeptide(L)'
;MDELSAPFDVIVVGAGVNGVGIARDAALRGLRVVLLEQDDICSGVSAWSGRLVHGGLRYLEHRDFALVRESLRERELLFRLAPHLVWPVRLLMPFYAHNRRGPKLIRLGMVLYDALSFDKKTGRHEILDRAGVTARFTGIGQDGLAGSAVFTDGQVELAERLCVELAVAAAGDGAVIRTKARVEEPVRDGDRVVGVRFRDLTTDTVHEVHAPVVLNVAGPWIDRVFRRNTPEQPRLNGGTKGSHLIVEKFPGAPTDVVYYESKADGRLVLVIPWLGRYLLGTTDLRFDEDPDEARCDADEMAYILGEVNSLIPGAGLTPEHVIYTYSGVRPLPYAPGVKESSVPRTHVLHDHGPELTGLVTVVGGKLTTYRQLAEDAVDDVFRRIGRKAPKCVTARLPFPGAGGDRTTLRAHLVGPAGLSGQTADRLLRFYGRRAVDVVAAAGDDAELLEVFDPATGAIGAELLFAVRHEFARTLTDVLARRVLLAFEPGHGLESAARAATLLGDRLGWDDARQQAELAEYRTWLGHLAVPGRSRAGLRAVPTGGES
;
A
#
# COMPACT_ATOMS: atom_id res chain seq x y z
N MET A 1 26.79 2.93 -13.33
CA MET A 1 27.56 3.60 -12.25
C MET A 1 27.77 5.10 -12.49
N ASP A 2 27.88 5.54 -13.73
CA ASP A 2 27.99 6.98 -14.05
C ASP A 2 26.82 7.84 -13.54
N GLU A 3 25.63 7.26 -13.43
CA GLU A 3 24.42 7.97 -13.00
C GLU A 3 24.48 8.45 -11.54
N LEU A 4 25.26 7.78 -10.68
CA LEU A 4 25.44 8.12 -9.26
C LEU A 4 26.67 9.02 -9.00
N SER A 5 27.55 9.24 -9.98
CA SER A 5 28.83 9.95 -9.80
C SER A 5 28.68 11.46 -9.59
N ALA A 6 27.66 12.09 -10.18
CA ALA A 6 27.42 13.51 -9.99
C ALA A 6 26.50 13.76 -8.77
N PRO A 7 26.67 14.88 -8.04
CA PRO A 7 25.86 15.17 -6.86
C PRO A 7 24.39 15.35 -7.21
N PHE A 8 23.52 14.95 -6.30
CA PHE A 8 22.06 15.14 -6.37
C PHE A 8 21.67 16.45 -5.64
N ASP A 9 20.46 16.95 -5.90
CA ASP A 9 19.87 18.03 -5.11
C ASP A 9 19.23 17.45 -3.81
N VAL A 10 18.72 16.21 -3.90
CA VAL A 10 18.07 15.53 -2.77
C VAL A 10 18.22 14.01 -2.86
N ILE A 11 18.46 13.37 -1.71
CA ILE A 11 18.42 11.93 -1.52
C ILE A 11 17.13 11.60 -0.75
N VAL A 12 16.34 10.64 -1.25
CA VAL A 12 15.15 10.11 -0.58
C VAL A 12 15.43 8.69 -0.12
N VAL A 13 15.24 8.38 1.16
CA VAL A 13 15.49 7.05 1.74
C VAL A 13 14.15 6.40 2.05
N GLY A 14 13.82 5.31 1.34
CA GLY A 14 12.59 4.54 1.47
C GLY A 14 11.64 4.72 0.29
N ALA A 15 11.21 3.59 -0.33
CA ALA A 15 10.29 3.55 -1.49
C ALA A 15 8.87 3.13 -1.13
N GLY A 16 8.37 3.51 0.05
CA GLY A 16 6.94 3.53 0.33
C GLY A 16 6.24 4.61 -0.51
N VAL A 17 4.92 4.68 -0.46
CA VAL A 17 4.12 5.64 -1.26
C VAL A 17 4.57 7.09 -1.09
N ASN A 18 4.99 7.49 0.12
CA ASN A 18 5.48 8.85 0.40
C ASN A 18 6.81 9.13 -0.29
N GLY A 19 7.80 8.23 -0.15
CA GLY A 19 9.12 8.42 -0.75
C GLY A 19 9.08 8.45 -2.27
N VAL A 20 8.30 7.54 -2.88
CA VAL A 20 8.12 7.52 -4.34
C VAL A 20 7.39 8.78 -4.82
N GLY A 21 6.37 9.25 -4.05
CA GLY A 21 5.69 10.51 -4.34
C GLY A 21 6.62 11.72 -4.31
N ILE A 22 7.49 11.79 -3.30
CA ILE A 22 8.51 12.84 -3.15
C ILE A 22 9.50 12.79 -4.33
N ALA A 23 10.01 11.61 -4.68
CA ALA A 23 10.93 11.45 -5.79
C ALA A 23 10.33 11.94 -7.11
N ARG A 24 9.05 11.63 -7.36
CA ARG A 24 8.32 12.10 -8.55
C ARG A 24 8.16 13.61 -8.57
N ASP A 25 7.68 14.22 -7.48
CA ASP A 25 7.47 15.68 -7.44
C ASP A 25 8.80 16.43 -7.55
N ALA A 26 9.86 15.94 -6.91
CA ALA A 26 11.20 16.51 -7.00
C ALA A 26 11.73 16.51 -8.45
N ALA A 27 11.64 15.39 -9.15
CA ALA A 27 12.06 15.25 -10.54
C ALA A 27 11.25 16.16 -11.47
N LEU A 28 9.92 16.18 -11.36
CA LEU A 28 9.03 17.05 -12.15
C LEU A 28 9.30 18.54 -11.93
N ARG A 29 9.84 18.90 -10.78
CA ARG A 29 10.19 20.29 -10.45
C ARG A 29 11.66 20.62 -10.77
N GLY A 30 12.38 19.70 -11.45
CA GLY A 30 13.73 19.89 -11.97
C GLY A 30 14.84 19.72 -10.93
N LEU A 31 14.58 18.99 -9.84
CA LEU A 31 15.63 18.54 -8.93
C LEU A 31 16.23 17.23 -9.44
N ARG A 32 17.54 17.11 -9.32
CA ARG A 32 18.22 15.84 -9.48
C ARG A 32 18.03 15.03 -8.20
N VAL A 33 17.23 13.98 -8.25
CA VAL A 33 16.82 13.17 -7.10
C VAL A 33 17.24 11.71 -7.25
N VAL A 34 17.75 11.11 -6.16
CA VAL A 34 17.92 9.66 -6.03
C VAL A 34 17.05 9.14 -4.89
N LEU A 35 16.36 8.03 -5.15
CA LEU A 35 15.60 7.27 -4.18
C LEU A 35 16.30 5.94 -3.90
N LEU A 36 16.61 5.67 -2.64
CA LEU A 36 17.30 4.47 -2.17
C LEU A 36 16.33 3.65 -1.30
N GLU A 37 16.13 2.39 -1.67
CA GLU A 37 15.24 1.45 -0.97
C GLU A 37 15.99 0.17 -0.63
N GLN A 38 15.98 -0.23 0.64
CA GLN A 38 16.72 -1.41 1.10
C GLN A 38 16.15 -2.73 0.58
N ASP A 39 14.85 -2.82 0.33
CA ASP A 39 14.21 -4.03 -0.19
C ASP A 39 13.61 -3.73 -1.57
N ASP A 40 12.33 -3.50 -1.67
CA ASP A 40 11.61 -3.26 -2.91
C ASP A 40 10.56 -2.17 -2.75
N ILE A 41 10.10 -1.62 -3.85
CA ILE A 41 9.02 -0.64 -3.87
C ILE A 41 7.79 -1.21 -3.17
N CYS A 42 7.23 -0.45 -2.21
CA CYS A 42 6.05 -0.86 -1.45
C CYS A 42 6.26 -2.10 -0.56
N SER A 43 7.46 -2.41 -0.12
CA SER A 43 7.73 -3.54 0.78
C SER A 43 7.23 -3.33 2.21
N GLY A 44 7.00 -2.08 2.61
CA GLY A 44 6.56 -1.70 3.95
C GLY A 44 5.05 -1.51 4.11
N VAL A 45 4.65 -0.65 5.05
CA VAL A 45 3.26 -0.45 5.48
C VAL A 45 2.30 0.03 4.37
N SER A 46 2.83 0.56 3.27
CA SER A 46 2.01 0.92 2.10
C SER A 46 1.27 -0.31 1.53
N ALA A 47 1.88 -1.49 1.56
CA ALA A 47 1.25 -2.76 1.20
C ALA A 47 0.34 -3.33 2.30
N TRP A 48 0.66 -3.08 3.57
CA TRP A 48 -0.02 -3.66 4.73
C TRP A 48 -1.15 -2.77 5.26
N SER A 49 -1.97 -2.21 4.37
CA SER A 49 -3.05 -1.26 4.69
C SER A 49 -4.43 -1.89 4.51
N GLY A 50 -5.48 -1.20 4.98
CA GLY A 50 -6.88 -1.57 4.72
C GLY A 50 -7.34 -1.31 3.28
N ARG A 51 -6.44 -1.05 2.35
CA ARG A 51 -6.73 -0.89 0.90
C ARG A 51 -7.75 0.20 0.58
N LEU A 52 -7.92 1.18 1.47
CA LEU A 52 -8.87 2.28 1.28
C LEU A 52 -8.15 3.62 1.10
N VAL A 53 -8.68 4.41 0.20
CA VAL A 53 -8.36 5.82 -0.01
C VAL A 53 -9.55 6.63 0.48
N HIS A 54 -9.47 7.10 1.72
CA HIS A 54 -10.65 7.61 2.43
C HIS A 54 -10.44 9.01 3.00
N GLY A 55 -11.52 9.77 3.11
CA GLY A 55 -11.51 11.13 3.66
C GLY A 55 -11.30 11.20 5.17
N GLY A 56 -11.32 10.06 5.87
CA GLY A 56 -11.03 10.02 7.30
C GLY A 56 -12.14 10.59 8.18
N LEU A 57 -13.38 10.10 8.01
CA LEU A 57 -14.56 10.52 8.78
C LEU A 57 -14.28 10.59 10.31
N ARG A 58 -13.44 9.67 10.84
CA ARG A 58 -13.02 9.65 12.24
C ARG A 58 -12.30 10.93 12.70
N TYR A 59 -11.60 11.63 11.79
CA TYR A 59 -10.86 12.85 12.17
C TYR A 59 -11.78 14.03 12.46
N LEU A 60 -13.04 13.97 12.02
CA LEU A 60 -14.05 14.96 12.42
C LEU A 60 -14.29 14.96 13.94
N GLU A 61 -14.16 13.81 14.61
CA GLU A 61 -14.26 13.69 16.07
C GLU A 61 -13.16 14.47 16.80
N HIS A 62 -11.97 14.52 16.17
CA HIS A 62 -10.82 15.29 16.68
C HIS A 62 -10.80 16.74 16.18
N ARG A 63 -11.85 17.18 15.45
CA ARG A 63 -11.97 18.52 14.84
C ARG A 63 -10.84 18.87 13.88
N ASP A 64 -10.20 17.85 13.28
CA ASP A 64 -9.15 18.03 12.27
C ASP A 64 -9.77 18.18 10.87
N PHE A 65 -10.48 19.30 10.68
CA PHE A 65 -11.20 19.59 9.43
C PHE A 65 -10.23 19.78 8.25
N ALA A 66 -9.03 20.29 8.51
CA ALA A 66 -8.01 20.48 7.51
C ALA A 66 -7.57 19.14 6.91
N LEU A 67 -7.26 18.15 7.75
CA LEU A 67 -6.86 16.81 7.33
C LEU A 67 -7.99 16.07 6.61
N VAL A 68 -9.25 16.26 7.03
CA VAL A 68 -10.41 15.69 6.34
C VAL A 68 -10.54 16.30 4.94
N ARG A 69 -10.47 17.64 4.81
CA ARG A 69 -10.54 18.33 3.52
C ARG A 69 -9.41 17.92 2.59
N GLU A 70 -8.19 17.85 3.08
CA GLU A 70 -7.02 17.37 2.35
C GLU A 70 -7.25 15.93 1.84
N SER A 71 -7.63 15.02 2.74
CA SER A 71 -7.86 13.62 2.40
C SER A 71 -8.97 13.44 1.35
N LEU A 72 -10.06 14.20 1.45
CA LEU A 72 -11.15 14.18 0.48
C LEU A 72 -10.71 14.69 -0.89
N ARG A 73 -9.93 15.78 -0.93
CA ARG A 73 -9.37 16.34 -2.16
C ARG A 73 -8.41 15.34 -2.84
N GLU A 74 -7.48 14.77 -2.08
CA GLU A 74 -6.50 13.81 -2.60
C GLU A 74 -7.16 12.52 -3.08
N ARG A 75 -8.24 12.06 -2.43
CA ARG A 75 -9.07 10.96 -2.92
C ARG A 75 -9.66 11.24 -4.30
N GLU A 76 -10.29 12.41 -4.50
CA GLU A 76 -10.85 12.80 -5.80
C GLU A 76 -9.76 12.94 -6.89
N LEU A 77 -8.56 13.37 -6.50
CA LEU A 77 -7.42 13.39 -7.40
C LEU A 77 -7.03 11.98 -7.83
N LEU A 78 -6.94 11.02 -6.90
CA LEU A 78 -6.59 9.64 -7.21
C LEU A 78 -7.58 8.95 -8.15
N PHE A 79 -8.89 9.20 -8.03
CA PHE A 79 -9.88 8.71 -9.00
C PHE A 79 -9.60 9.16 -10.44
N ARG A 80 -8.97 10.33 -10.62
CA ARG A 80 -8.61 10.86 -11.94
C ARG A 80 -7.23 10.44 -12.40
N LEU A 81 -6.27 10.38 -11.46
CA LEU A 81 -4.87 10.14 -11.77
C LEU A 81 -4.58 8.66 -12.01
N ALA A 82 -5.29 7.78 -11.31
CA ALA A 82 -5.09 6.33 -11.37
C ALA A 82 -6.42 5.56 -11.46
N PRO A 83 -7.31 5.84 -12.46
CA PRO A 83 -8.66 5.29 -12.52
C PRO A 83 -8.73 3.77 -12.69
N HIS A 84 -7.66 3.12 -13.12
CA HIS A 84 -7.53 1.67 -13.25
C HIS A 84 -7.10 0.99 -11.94
N LEU A 85 -6.60 1.74 -10.95
CA LEU A 85 -6.13 1.23 -9.65
C LEU A 85 -6.95 1.74 -8.46
N VAL A 86 -7.60 2.91 -8.61
CA VAL A 86 -8.38 3.54 -7.53
C VAL A 86 -9.77 3.89 -8.04
N TRP A 87 -10.79 3.33 -7.40
CA TRP A 87 -12.18 3.55 -7.79
C TRP A 87 -13.09 3.82 -6.59
N PRO A 88 -14.23 4.49 -6.83
CA PRO A 88 -15.19 4.74 -5.76
C PRO A 88 -15.87 3.46 -5.30
N VAL A 89 -15.96 3.29 -3.99
CA VAL A 89 -16.71 2.21 -3.34
C VAL A 89 -17.68 2.80 -2.32
N ARG A 90 -18.80 2.11 -2.12
CA ARG A 90 -19.76 2.49 -1.09
C ARG A 90 -19.35 1.92 0.25
N LEU A 91 -19.42 2.78 1.28
CA LEU A 91 -19.23 2.41 2.68
C LEU A 91 -20.57 2.48 3.39
N LEU A 92 -20.90 1.42 4.10
CA LEU A 92 -22.06 1.31 4.96
C LEU A 92 -21.60 1.40 6.41
N MET A 93 -22.06 2.42 7.13
CA MET A 93 -21.74 2.64 8.54
C MET A 93 -23.02 2.45 9.38
N PRO A 94 -23.28 1.22 9.85
CA PRO A 94 -24.44 0.95 10.69
C PRO A 94 -24.30 1.61 12.06
N PHE A 95 -25.38 2.01 12.63
CA PHE A 95 -25.45 2.50 13.98
C PHE A 95 -26.46 1.72 14.81
N TYR A 96 -26.00 1.32 15.97
CA TYR A 96 -26.72 0.51 16.94
C TYR A 96 -27.03 1.32 18.21
N ALA A 97 -28.03 0.87 18.98
CA ALA A 97 -28.39 1.50 20.24
C ALA A 97 -27.25 1.55 21.28
N HIS A 98 -26.33 0.58 21.21
CA HIS A 98 -25.16 0.49 22.09
C HIS A 98 -23.95 1.31 21.62
N ASN A 99 -23.96 1.87 20.39
CA ASN A 99 -22.84 2.66 19.90
C ASN A 99 -22.67 3.95 20.70
N ARG A 100 -21.42 4.34 20.92
CA ARG A 100 -21.07 5.64 21.50
C ARG A 100 -21.46 6.79 20.58
N ARG A 101 -21.39 6.53 19.26
CA ARG A 101 -21.76 7.46 18.21
C ARG A 101 -23.22 7.28 17.83
N GLY A 102 -24.10 8.04 18.49
CA GLY A 102 -25.54 7.95 18.19
C GLY A 102 -25.90 8.48 16.79
N PRO A 103 -27.11 8.11 16.27
CA PRO A 103 -27.56 8.47 14.91
C PRO A 103 -27.50 9.97 14.59
N LYS A 104 -27.76 10.84 15.57
CA LYS A 104 -27.72 12.31 15.39
C LYS A 104 -26.32 12.82 15.12
N LEU A 105 -25.32 12.30 15.84
CA LEU A 105 -23.92 12.67 15.67
C LEU A 105 -23.40 12.21 14.31
N ILE A 106 -23.74 10.98 13.91
CA ILE A 106 -23.35 10.44 12.60
C ILE A 106 -23.97 11.25 11.47
N ARG A 107 -25.27 11.59 11.56
CA ARG A 107 -25.94 12.46 10.56
C ARG A 107 -25.25 13.81 10.41
N LEU A 108 -24.93 14.47 11.53
CA LEU A 108 -24.21 15.74 11.53
C LEU A 108 -22.82 15.58 10.90
N GLY A 109 -22.09 14.53 11.28
CA GLY A 109 -20.78 14.20 10.70
C GLY A 109 -20.86 13.99 9.18
N MET A 110 -21.89 13.32 8.69
CA MET A 110 -22.08 13.09 7.25
C MET A 110 -22.41 14.37 6.46
N VAL A 111 -23.22 15.28 7.03
CA VAL A 111 -23.48 16.60 6.43
C VAL A 111 -22.17 17.40 6.34
N LEU A 112 -21.37 17.38 7.39
CA LEU A 112 -20.08 18.07 7.40
C LEU A 112 -19.08 17.44 6.43
N TYR A 113 -19.07 16.10 6.34
CA TYR A 113 -18.24 15.37 5.39
C TYR A 113 -18.57 15.73 3.93
N ASP A 114 -19.87 15.85 3.62
CA ASP A 114 -20.32 16.31 2.30
C ASP A 114 -19.94 17.79 2.05
N ALA A 115 -20.07 18.65 3.05
CA ALA A 115 -19.70 20.06 2.94
C ALA A 115 -18.17 20.21 2.70
N LEU A 116 -17.35 19.40 3.38
CA LEU A 116 -15.89 19.39 3.17
C LEU A 116 -15.46 18.76 1.82
N SER A 117 -16.37 18.02 1.16
CA SER A 117 -16.14 17.42 -0.16
C SER A 117 -17.01 18.07 -1.25
N PHE A 118 -17.22 19.38 -1.20
CA PHE A 118 -18.11 20.12 -2.11
C PHE A 118 -17.73 19.97 -3.59
N ASP A 119 -16.49 19.65 -3.90
CA ASP A 119 -15.93 19.46 -5.23
C ASP A 119 -15.91 17.99 -5.70
N LYS A 120 -16.47 17.05 -4.90
CA LYS A 120 -16.56 15.64 -5.26
C LYS A 120 -17.51 15.40 -6.43
N LYS A 121 -17.17 14.38 -7.23
CA LYS A 121 -18.03 13.87 -8.31
C LYS A 121 -18.87 12.67 -7.88
N THR A 122 -18.58 12.10 -6.72
CA THR A 122 -19.36 11.04 -6.08
C THR A 122 -20.62 11.62 -5.45
N GLY A 123 -21.69 10.84 -5.37
CA GLY A 123 -22.97 11.27 -4.79
C GLY A 123 -22.86 11.72 -3.32
N ARG A 124 -23.92 12.34 -2.80
CA ARG A 124 -24.06 12.67 -1.38
C ARG A 124 -24.26 11.41 -0.55
N HIS A 125 -24.06 11.54 0.78
CA HIS A 125 -24.41 10.48 1.71
C HIS A 125 -25.92 10.21 1.70
N GLU A 126 -26.28 9.01 2.09
CA GLU A 126 -27.65 8.54 2.30
C GLU A 126 -27.79 8.05 3.75
N ILE A 127 -28.94 8.29 4.37
CA ILE A 127 -29.27 7.72 5.68
C ILE A 127 -30.38 6.69 5.47
N LEU A 128 -30.08 5.45 5.78
CA LEU A 128 -31.04 4.36 5.73
C LEU A 128 -31.64 4.11 7.14
N ASP A 129 -32.92 3.85 7.18
CA ASP A 129 -33.57 3.28 8.36
C ASP A 129 -33.24 1.78 8.50
N ARG A 130 -33.72 1.14 9.55
CA ARG A 130 -33.49 -0.28 9.81
C ARG A 130 -33.92 -1.18 8.63
N ALA A 131 -35.08 -0.91 8.03
CA ALA A 131 -35.60 -1.69 6.91
C ALA A 131 -34.70 -1.55 5.67
N GLY A 132 -34.28 -0.33 5.34
CA GLY A 132 -33.37 -0.05 4.26
C GLY A 132 -32.00 -0.71 4.43
N VAL A 133 -31.45 -0.70 5.65
CA VAL A 133 -30.19 -1.42 5.96
C VAL A 133 -30.35 -2.89 5.78
N THR A 134 -31.41 -3.49 6.32
CA THR A 134 -31.65 -4.93 6.26
C THR A 134 -31.84 -5.41 4.81
N ALA A 135 -32.53 -4.63 3.99
CA ALA A 135 -32.70 -4.94 2.56
C ALA A 135 -31.37 -4.91 1.79
N ARG A 136 -30.46 -3.98 2.15
CA ARG A 136 -29.17 -3.79 1.48
C ARG A 136 -28.09 -4.75 1.98
N PHE A 137 -28.13 -5.10 3.27
CA PHE A 137 -27.18 -5.97 3.93
C PHE A 137 -27.94 -7.01 4.78
N THR A 138 -28.35 -8.08 4.14
CA THR A 138 -29.25 -9.09 4.72
C THR A 138 -28.63 -9.86 5.90
N GLY A 139 -27.29 -9.99 5.94
CA GLY A 139 -26.57 -10.67 7.00
C GLY A 139 -26.38 -9.86 8.29
N ILE A 140 -26.75 -8.57 8.29
CA ILE A 140 -26.49 -7.69 9.43
C ILE A 140 -27.30 -8.07 10.68
N GLY A 141 -26.64 -8.05 11.85
CA GLY A 141 -27.29 -8.28 13.14
C GLY A 141 -28.37 -7.26 13.43
N GLN A 142 -29.57 -7.74 13.84
CA GLN A 142 -30.77 -6.91 14.01
C GLN A 142 -30.93 -6.33 15.41
N ASP A 143 -30.22 -6.88 16.41
CA ASP A 143 -30.35 -6.47 17.80
C ASP A 143 -29.82 -5.04 18.02
N GLY A 144 -30.71 -4.11 18.37
CA GLY A 144 -30.38 -2.71 18.56
C GLY A 144 -30.04 -1.92 17.29
N LEU A 145 -30.17 -2.49 16.09
CA LEU A 145 -29.95 -1.80 14.82
C LEU A 145 -30.96 -0.67 14.63
N ALA A 146 -30.47 0.57 14.48
CA ALA A 146 -31.28 1.77 14.33
C ALA A 146 -31.25 2.34 12.89
N GLY A 147 -30.24 2.00 12.09
CA GLY A 147 -30.07 2.49 10.73
C GLY A 147 -28.62 2.45 10.28
N SER A 148 -28.33 3.11 9.17
CA SER A 148 -26.96 3.27 8.65
C SER A 148 -26.79 4.57 7.90
N ALA A 149 -25.57 5.10 7.90
CA ALA A 149 -25.12 6.04 6.88
C ALA A 149 -24.47 5.25 5.73
N VAL A 150 -24.75 5.68 4.50
CA VAL A 150 -24.08 5.18 3.28
C VAL A 150 -23.41 6.35 2.60
N PHE A 151 -22.12 6.22 2.31
CA PHE A 151 -21.35 7.26 1.65
C PHE A 151 -20.30 6.63 0.74
N THR A 152 -19.64 7.45 -0.07
CA THR A 152 -18.63 6.96 -1.03
C THR A 152 -17.25 7.40 -0.60
N ASP A 153 -16.33 6.43 -0.54
CA ASP A 153 -14.89 6.65 -0.45
C ASP A 153 -14.18 5.89 -1.58
N GLY A 154 -12.85 5.76 -1.53
CA GLY A 154 -12.08 5.08 -2.54
C GLY A 154 -11.52 3.75 -2.06
N GLN A 155 -11.36 2.80 -2.97
CA GLN A 155 -10.60 1.59 -2.78
C GLN A 155 -9.41 1.55 -3.72
N VAL A 156 -8.27 1.12 -3.21
CA VAL A 156 -7.06 0.76 -3.95
C VAL A 156 -6.78 -0.72 -3.69
N GLU A 157 -7.40 -1.56 -4.47
CA GLU A 157 -7.29 -3.02 -4.30
C GLU A 157 -5.85 -3.51 -4.40
N LEU A 158 -5.11 -2.92 -5.34
CA LEU A 158 -3.74 -3.24 -5.70
C LEU A 158 -2.80 -2.11 -5.26
N ALA A 159 -2.61 -1.93 -3.94
CA ALA A 159 -1.79 -0.85 -3.39
C ALA A 159 -0.32 -0.95 -3.82
N GLU A 160 0.18 -2.17 -4.00
CA GLU A 160 1.52 -2.45 -4.51
C GLU A 160 1.66 -1.90 -5.94
N ARG A 161 0.68 -2.17 -6.81
CA ARG A 161 0.65 -1.67 -8.19
C ARG A 161 0.61 -0.15 -8.24
N LEU A 162 -0.13 0.50 -7.33
CA LEU A 162 -0.17 1.95 -7.22
C LEU A 162 1.22 2.53 -6.95
N CYS A 163 1.96 1.95 -6.00
CA CYS A 163 3.32 2.40 -5.67
C CYS A 163 4.32 2.12 -6.79
N VAL A 164 4.24 0.94 -7.42
CA VAL A 164 5.10 0.56 -8.55
C VAL A 164 4.88 1.50 -9.74
N GLU A 165 3.63 1.76 -10.11
CA GLU A 165 3.33 2.68 -11.19
C GLU A 165 3.76 4.12 -10.90
N LEU A 166 3.64 4.55 -9.65
CA LEU A 166 4.15 5.84 -9.21
C LEU A 166 5.67 5.92 -9.35
N ALA A 167 6.40 4.82 -9.04
CA ALA A 167 7.84 4.73 -9.21
C ALA A 167 8.26 4.75 -10.69
N VAL A 168 7.54 4.02 -11.54
CA VAL A 168 7.74 4.07 -13.00
C VAL A 168 7.53 5.49 -13.53
N ALA A 169 6.50 6.19 -13.03
CA ALA A 169 6.28 7.59 -13.37
C ALA A 169 7.45 8.48 -12.90
N ALA A 170 7.90 8.31 -11.65
CA ALA A 170 9.02 9.08 -11.09
C ALA A 170 10.31 8.90 -11.91
N ALA A 171 10.62 7.66 -12.30
CA ALA A 171 11.80 7.39 -13.16
C ALA A 171 11.63 7.99 -14.56
N GLY A 172 10.43 7.88 -15.15
CA GLY A 172 10.11 8.53 -16.42
C GLY A 172 10.20 10.06 -16.38
N ASP A 173 9.97 10.65 -15.21
CA ASP A 173 10.10 12.08 -14.95
C ASP A 173 11.55 12.49 -14.55
N GLY A 174 12.50 11.53 -14.48
CA GLY A 174 13.94 11.77 -14.27
C GLY A 174 14.49 11.44 -12.88
N ALA A 175 13.71 10.80 -12.00
CA ALA A 175 14.23 10.31 -10.72
C ALA A 175 15.10 9.06 -10.91
N VAL A 176 16.24 8.99 -10.22
CA VAL A 176 17.05 7.78 -10.13
C VAL A 176 16.51 6.92 -9.00
N ILE A 177 16.13 5.66 -9.30
CA ILE A 177 15.58 4.74 -8.31
C ILE A 177 16.51 3.53 -8.17
N ARG A 178 16.86 3.19 -6.92
CA ARG A 178 17.66 2.00 -6.58
C ARG A 178 16.94 1.19 -5.51
N THR A 179 16.47 0.00 -5.89
CA THR A 179 16.02 -1.05 -4.95
C THR A 179 17.22 -1.89 -4.52
N LYS A 180 17.08 -2.65 -3.43
CA LYS A 180 18.17 -3.41 -2.79
C LYS A 180 19.36 -2.53 -2.38
N ALA A 181 19.11 -1.25 -2.08
CA ALA A 181 20.08 -0.23 -1.72
C ALA A 181 19.86 0.21 -0.27
N ARG A 182 20.53 -0.46 0.67
CA ARG A 182 20.37 -0.20 2.10
C ARG A 182 21.29 0.94 2.54
N VAL A 183 20.68 2.05 2.93
CA VAL A 183 21.40 3.16 3.54
C VAL A 183 21.93 2.73 4.91
N GLU A 184 23.24 2.89 5.13
CA GLU A 184 23.93 2.45 6.35
C GLU A 184 24.32 3.61 7.24
N GLU A 185 24.78 4.73 6.65
CA GLU A 185 25.25 5.88 7.43
C GLU A 185 25.16 7.20 6.65
N PRO A 186 25.03 8.35 7.35
CA PRO A 186 25.13 9.65 6.74
C PRO A 186 26.60 9.99 6.43
N VAL A 187 26.84 10.64 5.30
CA VAL A 187 28.12 11.32 5.03
C VAL A 187 28.04 12.73 5.61
N ARG A 188 29.02 13.09 6.44
CA ARG A 188 29.00 14.34 7.22
C ARG A 188 30.18 15.24 6.88
N ASP A 189 29.92 16.54 6.93
CA ASP A 189 30.91 17.61 6.97
C ASP A 189 30.61 18.47 8.20
N GLY A 190 31.30 18.19 9.31
CA GLY A 190 30.95 18.72 10.64
C GLY A 190 29.53 18.29 11.07
N ASP A 191 28.70 19.26 11.38
CA ASP A 191 27.29 19.06 11.77
C ASP A 191 26.34 18.98 10.56
N ARG A 192 26.90 19.01 9.34
CA ARG A 192 26.12 18.95 8.13
C ARG A 192 26.13 17.54 7.52
N VAL A 193 24.94 17.02 7.21
CA VAL A 193 24.78 15.84 6.36
C VAL A 193 24.88 16.28 4.90
N VAL A 194 25.84 15.71 4.15
CA VAL A 194 26.14 16.06 2.76
C VAL A 194 25.94 14.89 1.81
N GLY A 195 25.43 13.76 2.31
CA GLY A 195 25.18 12.55 1.54
C GLY A 195 24.88 11.36 2.40
N VAL A 196 24.87 10.18 1.79
CA VAL A 196 24.73 8.89 2.47
C VAL A 196 25.65 7.84 1.85
N ARG A 197 26.07 6.87 2.67
CA ARG A 197 26.60 5.59 2.22
C ARG A 197 25.51 4.54 2.23
N PHE A 198 25.43 3.79 1.15
CA PHE A 198 24.51 2.67 1.05
C PHE A 198 25.22 1.42 0.53
N ARG A 199 24.70 0.27 0.91
CA ARG A 199 25.13 -1.04 0.42
C ARG A 199 24.16 -1.53 -0.63
N ASP A 200 24.66 -1.84 -1.83
CA ASP A 200 23.93 -2.62 -2.81
C ASP A 200 23.88 -4.07 -2.35
N LEU A 201 22.69 -4.55 -1.98
CA LEU A 201 22.49 -5.90 -1.44
C LEU A 201 22.55 -7.00 -2.51
N THR A 202 22.62 -6.64 -3.78
CA THR A 202 22.77 -7.61 -4.88
C THR A 202 24.23 -7.92 -5.19
N THR A 203 25.12 -6.95 -4.97
CA THR A 203 26.57 -7.06 -5.24
C THR A 203 27.43 -7.02 -3.99
N ASP A 204 26.83 -6.76 -2.84
CA ASP A 204 27.48 -6.50 -1.54
C ASP A 204 28.51 -5.37 -1.58
N THR A 205 28.35 -4.40 -2.50
CA THR A 205 29.26 -3.26 -2.65
C THR A 205 28.71 -2.02 -1.96
N VAL A 206 29.61 -1.23 -1.36
CA VAL A 206 29.26 0.04 -0.71
C VAL A 206 29.49 1.19 -1.69
N HIS A 207 28.51 2.07 -1.75
CA HIS A 207 28.52 3.28 -2.60
C HIS A 207 28.29 4.52 -1.73
N GLU A 208 28.76 5.65 -2.21
CA GLU A 208 28.53 6.95 -1.60
C GLU A 208 27.85 7.87 -2.61
N VAL A 209 26.79 8.57 -2.17
CA VAL A 209 26.09 9.58 -2.97
C VAL A 209 25.94 10.86 -2.17
N HIS A 210 26.03 12.00 -2.85
CA HIS A 210 26.05 13.32 -2.23
C HIS A 210 24.82 14.14 -2.62
N ALA A 211 24.25 14.83 -1.62
CA ALA A 211 23.22 15.84 -1.78
C ALA A 211 23.21 16.78 -0.57
N PRO A 212 22.82 18.05 -0.75
CA PRO A 212 22.68 19.00 0.36
C PRO A 212 21.49 18.69 1.28
N VAL A 213 20.53 17.86 0.84
CA VAL A 213 19.36 17.45 1.62
C VAL A 213 19.16 15.94 1.53
N VAL A 214 18.96 15.31 2.68
CA VAL A 214 18.60 13.90 2.82
C VAL A 214 17.24 13.81 3.51
N LEU A 215 16.27 13.20 2.83
CA LEU A 215 14.95 12.94 3.36
C LEU A 215 14.85 11.48 3.81
N ASN A 216 14.74 11.25 5.12
CA ASN A 216 14.45 9.95 5.68
C ASN A 216 12.94 9.69 5.66
N VAL A 217 12.48 8.84 4.75
CA VAL A 217 11.07 8.51 4.49
C VAL A 217 10.82 7.01 4.71
N ALA A 218 11.63 6.38 5.57
CA ALA A 218 11.62 4.95 5.81
C ALA A 218 10.40 4.44 6.63
N GLY A 219 9.34 5.23 6.77
CA GLY A 219 8.11 4.81 7.44
C GLY A 219 8.35 4.39 8.90
N PRO A 220 7.95 3.18 9.33
CA PRO A 220 8.15 2.77 10.72
C PRO A 220 9.63 2.53 11.08
N TRP A 221 10.54 2.46 10.12
CA TRP A 221 11.99 2.27 10.32
C TRP A 221 12.79 3.58 10.41
N ILE A 222 12.14 4.75 10.42
CA ILE A 222 12.82 6.06 10.42
C ILE A 222 13.86 6.21 11.53
N ASP A 223 13.61 5.65 12.71
CA ASP A 223 14.54 5.71 13.84
C ASP A 223 15.75 4.78 13.67
N ARG A 224 15.77 3.90 12.66
CA ARG A 224 16.83 2.91 12.46
C ARG A 224 17.84 3.30 11.41
N VAL A 225 17.41 4.04 10.39
CA VAL A 225 18.24 4.35 9.22
C VAL A 225 19.59 4.94 9.62
N PHE A 226 19.60 5.83 10.61
CA PHE A 226 20.83 6.50 11.06
C PHE A 226 21.23 6.21 12.52
N ARG A 227 20.48 5.37 13.25
CA ARG A 227 20.65 5.15 14.69
C ARG A 227 22.03 4.65 15.10
N ARG A 228 22.67 3.84 14.25
CA ARG A 228 24.03 3.33 14.55
C ARG A 228 25.05 4.45 14.66
N ASN A 229 24.88 5.53 13.90
CA ASN A 229 25.83 6.63 13.77
C ASN A 229 25.34 7.92 14.43
N THR A 230 24.11 7.91 14.98
CA THR A 230 23.49 9.04 15.69
C THR A 230 22.66 8.53 16.87
N PRO A 231 23.30 7.88 17.87
CA PRO A 231 22.58 7.20 18.95
C PRO A 231 21.78 8.15 19.87
N GLU A 232 22.12 9.43 19.90
CA GLU A 232 21.50 10.46 20.75
C GLU A 232 20.22 11.06 20.16
N GLN A 233 19.86 10.68 18.93
CA GLN A 233 18.66 11.21 18.29
C GLN A 233 17.38 10.75 19.02
N PRO A 234 16.39 11.64 19.20
CA PRO A 234 15.15 11.28 19.87
C PRO A 234 14.38 10.24 19.07
N ARG A 235 13.62 9.41 19.75
CA ARG A 235 12.67 8.50 19.10
C ARG A 235 11.57 9.32 18.43
N LEU A 236 11.35 9.14 17.15
CA LEU A 236 10.34 9.83 16.35
C LEU A 236 9.12 8.95 16.05
N ASN A 237 9.32 7.65 15.88
CA ASN A 237 8.26 6.70 15.58
C ASN A 237 7.66 6.09 16.85
N GLY A 238 6.36 6.36 17.08
CA GLY A 238 5.55 5.74 18.12
C GLY A 238 4.56 4.73 17.55
N GLY A 239 5.03 3.81 16.70
CA GLY A 239 4.25 2.93 15.87
C GLY A 239 3.10 2.19 16.54
N THR A 240 2.02 1.96 15.78
CA THR A 240 0.95 1.06 16.18
C THR A 240 0.76 -0.04 15.13
N LYS A 241 0.72 -1.29 15.60
CA LYS A 241 0.43 -2.47 14.78
C LYS A 241 -1.05 -2.54 14.46
N GLY A 242 -1.38 -2.83 13.21
CA GLY A 242 -2.72 -3.15 12.77
C GLY A 242 -2.72 -4.40 11.93
N SER A 243 -3.50 -5.39 12.33
CA SER A 243 -3.60 -6.70 11.69
C SER A 243 -4.89 -6.84 10.89
N HIS A 244 -4.82 -7.61 9.82
CA HIS A 244 -5.93 -7.91 8.93
C HIS A 244 -6.00 -9.41 8.68
N LEU A 245 -7.21 -9.93 8.54
CA LEU A 245 -7.49 -11.33 8.18
C LEU A 245 -8.10 -11.38 6.79
N ILE A 246 -7.73 -12.37 6.00
CA ILE A 246 -8.34 -12.64 4.71
C ILE A 246 -9.12 -13.95 4.82
N VAL A 247 -10.38 -13.90 4.40
CA VAL A 247 -11.31 -15.05 4.42
C VAL A 247 -12.02 -15.16 3.08
N GLU A 248 -12.47 -16.38 2.74
CA GLU A 248 -13.37 -16.58 1.59
C GLU A 248 -14.73 -15.92 1.82
N LYS A 249 -15.56 -15.89 0.80
CA LYS A 249 -16.94 -15.43 0.93
C LYS A 249 -17.69 -16.32 1.95
N PHE A 250 -18.39 -15.69 2.88
CA PHE A 250 -19.07 -16.35 3.98
C PHE A 250 -20.57 -16.00 4.00
N PRO A 251 -21.42 -16.77 4.70
CA PRO A 251 -22.85 -16.51 4.79
C PRO A 251 -23.15 -15.11 5.35
N GLY A 252 -24.02 -14.39 4.68
CA GLY A 252 -24.39 -13.02 5.06
C GLY A 252 -23.33 -11.96 4.77
N ALA A 253 -22.26 -12.27 4.05
CA ALA A 253 -21.21 -11.31 3.71
C ALA A 253 -21.76 -10.11 2.91
N PRO A 254 -21.33 -8.87 3.24
CA PRO A 254 -21.81 -7.66 2.59
C PRO A 254 -21.25 -7.50 1.16
N THR A 255 -22.00 -6.80 0.30
CA THR A 255 -21.50 -6.38 -1.03
C THR A 255 -20.79 -5.02 -1.00
N ASP A 256 -21.14 -4.18 -0.03
CA ASP A 256 -20.47 -2.89 0.23
C ASP A 256 -19.39 -3.06 1.29
N VAL A 257 -18.48 -2.12 1.38
CA VAL A 257 -17.56 -2.02 2.52
C VAL A 257 -18.37 -1.66 3.77
N VAL A 258 -18.25 -2.44 4.84
CA VAL A 258 -18.87 -2.12 6.12
C VAL A 258 -17.83 -1.53 7.06
N TYR A 259 -18.15 -0.39 7.64
CA TYR A 259 -17.32 0.37 8.57
C TYR A 259 -18.11 0.58 9.86
N TYR A 260 -17.88 -0.24 10.87
CA TYR A 260 -18.72 -0.28 12.06
C TYR A 260 -17.94 -0.07 13.37
N GLU A 261 -18.65 0.39 14.39
CA GLU A 261 -18.12 0.56 15.73
C GLU A 261 -18.17 -0.77 16.49
N SER A 262 -16.99 -1.29 16.87
CA SER A 262 -16.81 -2.51 17.65
C SER A 262 -17.63 -2.46 18.95
N LYS A 263 -18.30 -3.55 19.26
CA LYS A 263 -19.06 -3.71 20.50
C LYS A 263 -18.13 -3.85 21.71
N ALA A 264 -16.94 -4.42 21.53
CA ALA A 264 -16.00 -4.67 22.62
C ALA A 264 -15.35 -3.39 23.15
N ASP A 265 -14.87 -2.50 22.26
CA ASP A 265 -14.03 -1.37 22.66
C ASP A 265 -14.37 -0.02 21.99
N GLY A 266 -15.34 -0.02 21.06
CA GLY A 266 -15.77 1.16 20.31
C GLY A 266 -14.81 1.60 19.20
N ARG A 267 -13.81 0.79 18.85
CA ARG A 267 -12.98 1.02 17.67
C ARG A 267 -13.78 0.79 16.40
N LEU A 268 -13.29 1.37 15.32
CA LEU A 268 -13.90 1.18 14.01
C LEU A 268 -13.22 0.00 13.30
N VAL A 269 -14.02 -1.01 12.97
CA VAL A 269 -13.61 -2.24 12.29
C VAL A 269 -14.23 -2.25 10.89
N LEU A 270 -13.56 -2.90 9.95
CA LEU A 270 -13.92 -2.94 8.55
C LEU A 270 -14.16 -4.38 8.08
N VAL A 271 -15.18 -4.55 7.25
CA VAL A 271 -15.40 -5.74 6.42
C VAL A 271 -15.37 -5.29 4.98
N ILE A 272 -14.33 -5.64 4.25
CA ILE A 272 -14.03 -5.10 2.92
C ILE A 272 -14.06 -6.22 1.88
N PRO A 273 -14.96 -6.18 0.86
CA PRO A 273 -14.80 -7.02 -0.33
C PRO A 273 -13.47 -6.70 -1.01
N TRP A 274 -12.61 -7.70 -1.20
CA TRP A 274 -11.27 -7.54 -1.74
C TRP A 274 -10.79 -8.78 -2.50
N LEU A 275 -10.40 -8.62 -3.76
CA LEU A 275 -9.88 -9.69 -4.64
C LEU A 275 -10.80 -10.93 -4.69
N GLY A 276 -12.12 -10.73 -4.69
CA GLY A 276 -13.10 -11.81 -4.68
C GLY A 276 -13.34 -12.47 -3.31
N ARG A 277 -12.63 -12.00 -2.28
CA ARG A 277 -12.66 -12.44 -0.87
C ARG A 277 -13.03 -11.30 0.05
N TYR A 278 -12.78 -11.46 1.34
CA TYR A 278 -13.01 -10.42 2.33
C TYR A 278 -11.75 -10.15 3.15
N LEU A 279 -11.42 -8.87 3.27
CA LEU A 279 -10.42 -8.35 4.16
C LEU A 279 -11.11 -7.81 5.40
N LEU A 280 -10.80 -8.40 6.56
CA LEU A 280 -11.36 -8.08 7.86
C LEU A 280 -10.31 -7.37 8.72
N GLY A 281 -10.67 -6.30 9.41
CA GLY A 281 -9.72 -5.59 10.27
C GLY A 281 -10.19 -4.18 10.59
N THR A 282 -9.46 -3.48 11.39
CA THR A 282 -8.08 -3.69 11.80
C THR A 282 -7.94 -3.53 13.30
N THR A 283 -6.93 -4.12 13.88
CA THR A 283 -6.48 -3.80 15.23
C THR A 283 -5.69 -2.50 15.28
N ASP A 284 -5.42 -1.95 16.45
CA ASP A 284 -4.60 -0.75 16.66
C ASP A 284 -3.90 -0.86 18.03
N LEU A 285 -2.77 -1.56 18.06
CA LEU A 285 -2.01 -1.88 19.26
C LEU A 285 -0.67 -1.16 19.25
N ARG A 286 -0.22 -0.63 20.39
CA ARG A 286 1.13 -0.10 20.52
C ARG A 286 2.14 -1.19 20.14
N PHE A 287 3.14 -0.83 19.36
CA PHE A 287 4.16 -1.75 18.89
C PHE A 287 5.53 -1.08 18.98
N ASP A 288 6.29 -1.49 19.97
CA ASP A 288 7.61 -0.93 20.28
C ASP A 288 8.76 -1.84 19.84
N GLU A 289 8.41 -3.03 19.30
CA GLU A 289 9.34 -4.02 18.77
C GLU A 289 9.80 -3.64 17.35
N ASP A 290 10.57 -4.55 16.74
CA ASP A 290 11.03 -4.41 15.37
C ASP A 290 9.84 -4.41 14.39
N PRO A 291 9.64 -3.37 13.56
CA PRO A 291 8.59 -3.39 12.53
C PRO A 291 8.66 -4.62 11.60
N ASP A 292 9.84 -5.23 11.42
CA ASP A 292 10.03 -6.45 10.64
C ASP A 292 9.40 -7.68 11.32
N GLU A 293 9.20 -7.63 12.62
CA GLU A 293 8.57 -8.70 13.42
C GLU A 293 7.04 -8.59 13.51
N ALA A 294 6.45 -7.53 12.93
CA ALA A 294 5.02 -7.33 13.01
C ALA A 294 4.24 -8.46 12.32
N ARG A 295 3.51 -9.23 13.11
CA ARG A 295 2.65 -10.33 12.67
C ARG A 295 1.32 -10.25 13.41
N CYS A 296 0.27 -10.80 12.80
CA CYS A 296 -0.98 -11.05 13.50
C CYS A 296 -0.77 -12.12 14.56
N ASP A 297 -1.25 -11.88 15.77
CA ASP A 297 -1.25 -12.88 16.84
C ASP A 297 -2.65 -13.50 17.05
N ALA A 298 -2.74 -14.48 17.93
CA ALA A 298 -3.97 -15.23 18.18
C ALA A 298 -5.08 -14.35 18.78
N ASP A 299 -4.71 -13.39 19.63
CA ASP A 299 -5.67 -12.51 20.31
C ASP A 299 -6.24 -11.49 19.31
N GLU A 300 -5.41 -10.94 18.41
CA GLU A 300 -5.87 -10.07 17.33
C GLU A 300 -6.80 -10.82 16.36
N MET A 301 -6.47 -12.05 16.01
CA MET A 301 -7.33 -12.89 15.17
C MET A 301 -8.66 -13.17 15.84
N ALA A 302 -8.66 -13.58 17.10
CA ALA A 302 -9.87 -13.84 17.87
C ALA A 302 -10.75 -12.59 18.01
N TYR A 303 -10.13 -11.41 18.27
CA TYR A 303 -10.82 -10.14 18.32
C TYR A 303 -11.54 -9.82 17.01
N ILE A 304 -10.84 -9.87 15.88
CA ILE A 304 -11.43 -9.54 14.57
C ILE A 304 -12.56 -10.50 14.21
N LEU A 305 -12.37 -11.82 14.38
CA LEU A 305 -13.39 -12.82 14.12
C LEU A 305 -14.61 -12.64 15.02
N GLY A 306 -14.40 -12.38 16.31
CA GLY A 306 -15.47 -12.13 17.28
C GLY A 306 -16.32 -10.91 16.91
N GLU A 307 -15.67 -9.81 16.51
CA GLU A 307 -16.36 -8.59 16.09
C GLU A 307 -17.18 -8.81 14.81
N VAL A 308 -16.60 -9.49 13.80
CA VAL A 308 -17.35 -9.79 12.56
C VAL A 308 -18.53 -10.72 12.82
N ASN A 309 -18.38 -11.76 13.64
CA ASN A 309 -19.46 -12.66 14.02
C ASN A 309 -20.55 -11.92 14.83
N SER A 310 -20.19 -10.94 15.64
CA SER A 310 -21.15 -10.09 16.35
C SER A 310 -21.96 -9.21 15.40
N LEU A 311 -21.29 -8.63 14.39
CA LEU A 311 -21.95 -7.81 13.37
C LEU A 311 -22.82 -8.64 12.41
N ILE A 312 -22.36 -9.84 12.05
CA ILE A 312 -22.99 -10.76 11.09
C ILE A 312 -23.18 -12.12 11.76
N PRO A 313 -24.26 -12.31 12.54
CA PRO A 313 -24.43 -13.52 13.36
C PRO A 313 -24.43 -14.83 12.57
N GLY A 314 -24.82 -14.78 11.29
CA GLY A 314 -24.80 -15.95 10.39
C GLY A 314 -23.43 -16.25 9.78
N ALA A 315 -22.40 -15.43 10.01
CA ALA A 315 -21.09 -15.63 9.41
C ALA A 315 -20.38 -16.90 9.92
N GLY A 316 -20.45 -17.16 11.23
CA GLY A 316 -19.88 -18.35 11.86
C GLY A 316 -18.38 -18.51 11.62
N LEU A 317 -17.64 -17.40 11.48
CA LEU A 317 -16.21 -17.43 11.19
C LEU A 317 -15.40 -17.95 12.36
N THR A 318 -14.50 -18.87 12.05
CA THR A 318 -13.54 -19.47 13.00
C THR A 318 -12.10 -19.31 12.46
N PRO A 319 -11.04 -19.59 13.24
CA PRO A 319 -9.67 -19.54 12.75
C PRO A 319 -9.41 -20.37 11.49
N GLU A 320 -10.16 -21.45 11.27
CA GLU A 320 -10.05 -22.34 10.11
C GLU A 320 -10.47 -21.65 8.80
N HIS A 321 -11.33 -20.64 8.88
CA HIS A 321 -11.79 -19.85 7.73
C HIS A 321 -10.77 -18.79 7.28
N VAL A 322 -9.74 -18.49 8.11
CA VAL A 322 -8.71 -17.51 7.77
C VAL A 322 -7.73 -18.14 6.79
N ILE A 323 -7.64 -17.58 5.59
CA ILE A 323 -6.71 -18.05 4.54
C ILE A 323 -5.28 -17.62 4.88
N TYR A 324 -5.10 -16.34 5.15
CA TYR A 324 -3.85 -15.73 5.60
C TYR A 324 -4.12 -14.44 6.36
N THR A 325 -3.08 -13.92 6.98
CA THR A 325 -3.13 -12.65 7.71
C THR A 325 -2.03 -11.73 7.21
N TYR A 326 -2.12 -10.43 7.48
CA TYR A 326 -0.98 -9.53 7.42
C TYR A 326 -1.09 -8.42 8.45
N SER A 327 0.07 -7.88 8.81
CA SER A 327 0.16 -6.79 9.80
C SER A 327 1.09 -5.70 9.30
N GLY A 328 0.79 -4.46 9.67
CA GLY A 328 1.64 -3.32 9.37
C GLY A 328 1.76 -2.39 10.58
N VAL A 329 2.94 -1.79 10.74
CA VAL A 329 3.19 -0.79 11.78
C VAL A 329 3.02 0.60 11.20
N ARG A 330 2.03 1.34 11.71
CA ARG A 330 1.75 2.72 11.27
C ARG A 330 2.85 3.65 11.80
N PRO A 331 3.50 4.46 10.95
CA PRO A 331 4.57 5.37 11.38
C PRO A 331 3.99 6.63 12.04
N LEU A 332 3.40 6.48 13.23
CA LEU A 332 2.83 7.60 13.96
C LEU A 332 3.90 8.36 14.75
N PRO A 333 3.71 9.67 15.03
CA PRO A 333 4.59 10.40 15.91
C PRO A 333 4.70 9.73 17.28
N TYR A 334 5.92 9.68 17.85
CA TYR A 334 6.13 9.17 19.18
C TYR A 334 5.47 10.09 20.21
N ALA A 335 4.47 9.58 20.90
CA ALA A 335 3.68 10.31 21.89
C ALA A 335 3.47 9.42 23.13
N PRO A 336 4.43 9.38 24.07
CA PRO A 336 4.33 8.56 25.26
C PRO A 336 3.15 9.01 26.13
N GLY A 337 2.38 8.05 26.65
CA GLY A 337 1.20 8.33 27.48
C GLY A 337 -0.06 8.79 26.74
N VAL A 338 0.02 9.00 25.43
CA VAL A 338 -1.16 9.31 24.60
C VAL A 338 -1.78 8.02 24.09
N LYS A 339 -3.12 7.92 24.21
CA LYS A 339 -3.87 6.78 23.65
C LYS A 339 -3.68 6.71 22.14
N GLU A 340 -3.48 5.51 21.58
CA GLU A 340 -3.17 5.25 20.17
C GLU A 340 -4.17 5.95 19.23
N SER A 341 -5.44 5.89 19.60
CA SER A 341 -6.54 6.51 18.84
C SER A 341 -6.46 8.04 18.76
N SER A 342 -5.74 8.69 19.66
CA SER A 342 -5.63 10.15 19.79
C SER A 342 -4.32 10.71 19.24
N VAL A 343 -3.39 9.86 18.81
CA VAL A 343 -2.13 10.30 18.17
C VAL A 343 -2.45 10.99 16.83
N PRO A 344 -1.92 12.20 16.58
CA PRO A 344 -2.13 12.91 15.32
C PRO A 344 -1.74 12.08 14.09
N ARG A 345 -2.51 12.20 13.01
CA ARG A 345 -2.29 11.49 11.75
C ARG A 345 -1.75 12.39 10.63
N THR A 346 -1.59 13.68 10.93
CA THR A 346 -0.94 14.64 10.03
C THR A 346 0.55 14.32 9.94
N HIS A 347 1.13 14.45 8.76
CA HIS A 347 2.58 14.25 8.59
C HIS A 347 3.37 15.41 9.21
N VAL A 348 4.58 15.11 9.64
CA VAL A 348 5.53 16.08 10.19
C VAL A 348 6.86 15.93 9.47
N LEU A 349 7.44 17.05 9.04
CA LEU A 349 8.81 17.13 8.56
C LEU A 349 9.70 17.52 9.75
N HIS A 350 10.37 16.53 10.34
CA HIS A 350 11.25 16.74 11.48
C HIS A 350 12.64 17.13 11.01
N ASP A 351 13.06 18.35 11.35
CA ASP A 351 14.40 18.88 11.09
C ASP A 351 15.37 18.42 12.19
N HIS A 352 16.50 17.85 11.82
CA HIS A 352 17.52 17.41 12.77
C HIS A 352 18.59 18.47 13.05
N GLY A 353 18.45 19.68 12.53
CA GLY A 353 19.36 20.80 12.87
C GLY A 353 19.16 21.30 14.30
N PRO A 354 20.20 21.87 14.92
CA PRO A 354 21.52 22.17 14.30
C PRO A 354 22.48 20.99 14.23
N GLU A 355 22.25 19.87 14.93
CA GLU A 355 23.23 18.77 15.10
C GLU A 355 23.46 17.96 13.81
N LEU A 356 22.44 17.87 12.94
CA LEU A 356 22.47 17.16 11.65
C LEU A 356 21.78 18.01 10.55
N THR A 357 22.28 19.22 10.34
CA THR A 357 21.76 20.10 9.28
C THR A 357 21.76 19.39 7.93
N GLY A 358 20.66 19.49 7.18
CA GLY A 358 20.50 18.80 5.88
C GLY A 358 19.79 17.45 5.97
N LEU A 359 19.62 16.89 7.18
CA LEU A 359 18.77 15.72 7.40
C LEU A 359 17.35 16.15 7.84
N VAL A 360 16.35 15.58 7.17
CA VAL A 360 14.93 15.75 7.52
C VAL A 360 14.27 14.38 7.55
N THR A 361 13.51 14.11 8.60
CA THR A 361 12.73 12.87 8.71
C THR A 361 11.24 13.14 8.53
N VAL A 362 10.61 12.37 7.64
CA VAL A 362 9.15 12.38 7.45
C VAL A 362 8.51 11.42 8.45
N VAL A 363 7.74 11.96 9.39
CA VAL A 363 6.99 11.18 10.39
C VAL A 363 5.51 11.19 10.02
N GLY A 364 4.86 10.03 9.98
CA GLY A 364 3.46 9.91 9.61
C GLY A 364 3.23 9.81 8.10
N GLY A 365 2.11 10.37 7.66
CA GLY A 365 1.65 10.25 6.27
C GLY A 365 0.67 9.09 6.08
N LYS A 366 -0.04 9.12 4.96
CA LYS A 366 -1.09 8.16 4.59
C LYS A 366 -1.03 7.87 3.10
N LEU A 367 -1.51 6.69 2.72
CA LEU A 367 -1.70 6.34 1.31
C LEU A 367 -2.58 7.36 0.57
N THR A 368 -3.60 7.92 1.23
CA THR A 368 -4.51 8.91 0.62
C THR A 368 -3.82 10.24 0.32
N THR A 369 -2.98 10.74 1.23
CA THR A 369 -2.43 12.10 1.18
C THR A 369 -0.96 12.18 0.79
N TYR A 370 -0.40 11.07 0.27
CA TYR A 370 1.02 11.00 -0.11
C TYR A 370 1.44 12.11 -1.07
N ARG A 371 0.54 12.52 -1.99
CA ARG A 371 0.84 13.53 -3.00
C ARG A 371 1.01 14.92 -2.35
N GLN A 372 0.11 15.31 -1.43
CA GLN A 372 0.23 16.57 -0.71
C GLN A 372 1.49 16.57 0.19
N LEU A 373 1.75 15.47 0.90
CA LEU A 373 2.99 15.30 1.66
C LEU A 373 4.22 15.46 0.77
N ALA A 374 4.21 14.91 -0.44
CA ALA A 374 5.30 15.04 -1.39
C ALA A 374 5.52 16.51 -1.81
N GLU A 375 4.43 17.24 -2.11
CA GLU A 375 4.47 18.67 -2.42
C GLU A 375 5.11 19.47 -1.29
N ASP A 376 4.67 19.24 -0.03
CA ASP A 376 5.18 19.93 1.16
C ASP A 376 6.66 19.61 1.41
N ALA A 377 7.07 18.35 1.26
CA ALA A 377 8.45 17.92 1.45
C ALA A 377 9.38 18.53 0.38
N VAL A 378 8.96 18.57 -0.88
CA VAL A 378 9.76 19.16 -1.96
C VAL A 378 9.84 20.67 -1.85
N ASP A 379 8.77 21.35 -1.38
CA ASP A 379 8.83 22.78 -1.04
C ASP A 379 9.87 23.06 0.05
N ASP A 380 9.95 22.17 1.07
CA ASP A 380 10.98 22.25 2.13
C ASP A 380 12.40 22.05 1.56
N VAL A 381 12.60 21.10 0.63
CA VAL A 381 13.87 20.91 -0.07
C VAL A 381 14.30 22.20 -0.78
N PHE A 382 13.41 22.80 -1.59
CA PHE A 382 13.73 24.05 -2.30
C PHE A 382 14.12 25.19 -1.35
N ARG A 383 13.41 25.31 -0.21
CA ARG A 383 13.73 26.30 0.83
C ARG A 383 15.14 26.08 1.39
N ARG A 384 15.51 24.82 1.68
CA ARG A 384 16.84 24.47 2.25
C ARG A 384 18.00 24.69 1.30
N ILE A 385 17.79 24.43 0.01
CA ILE A 385 18.83 24.68 -1.01
C ILE A 385 18.85 26.14 -1.51
N GLY A 386 18.00 27.01 -0.96
CA GLY A 386 17.94 28.43 -1.32
C GLY A 386 17.47 28.70 -2.75
N ARG A 387 16.68 27.78 -3.34
CA ARG A 387 16.12 27.93 -4.69
C ARG A 387 14.62 28.20 -4.64
N LYS A 388 14.12 29.01 -5.57
CA LYS A 388 12.67 29.22 -5.70
C LYS A 388 11.99 27.95 -6.23
N ALA A 389 11.01 27.45 -5.50
CA ALA A 389 10.25 26.27 -5.89
C ALA A 389 9.38 26.53 -7.12
N PRO A 390 9.50 25.75 -8.22
CA PRO A 390 8.50 25.69 -9.27
C PRO A 390 7.18 25.15 -8.72
N LYS A 391 6.06 25.49 -9.37
CA LYS A 391 4.75 25.00 -8.95
C LYS A 391 4.65 23.49 -9.11
N CYS A 392 4.14 22.79 -8.09
CA CYS A 392 3.81 21.38 -8.17
C CYS A 392 2.74 21.11 -9.25
N VAL A 393 2.97 20.10 -10.09
CA VAL A 393 2.09 19.72 -11.20
C VAL A 393 1.50 18.32 -11.05
N THR A 394 1.88 17.56 -10.02
CA THR A 394 1.49 16.16 -9.82
C THR A 394 -0.03 15.95 -9.74
N ALA A 395 -0.79 16.96 -9.28
CA ALA A 395 -2.25 16.92 -9.27
C ALA A 395 -2.91 16.88 -10.67
N ARG A 396 -2.13 17.05 -11.75
CA ARG A 396 -2.62 17.13 -13.14
C ARG A 396 -2.10 16.02 -14.03
N LEU A 397 -1.07 15.30 -13.60
CA LEU A 397 -0.38 14.29 -14.39
C LEU A 397 -0.88 12.89 -14.03
N PRO A 398 -1.64 12.24 -14.93
CA PRO A 398 -2.11 10.88 -14.70
C PRO A 398 -0.95 9.89 -14.52
N PHE A 399 -1.25 8.75 -13.93
CA PHE A 399 -0.32 7.62 -13.85
C PHE A 399 -0.11 6.99 -15.23
N PRO A 400 1.02 6.31 -15.45
CA PRO A 400 1.34 5.72 -16.76
C PRO A 400 0.28 4.78 -17.32
N GLY A 401 -0.39 3.98 -16.49
CA GLY A 401 -1.47 3.08 -16.88
C GLY A 401 -2.83 3.74 -17.06
N ALA A 402 -2.97 5.02 -16.69
CA ALA A 402 -4.23 5.74 -16.85
C ALA A 402 -4.53 6.07 -18.31
N GLY A 403 -5.81 6.11 -18.66
CA GLY A 403 -6.31 6.46 -20.00
C GLY A 403 -6.35 5.26 -20.96
N GLY A 404 -6.66 5.58 -22.24
CA GLY A 404 -7.01 4.58 -23.23
C GLY A 404 -8.46 4.09 -23.08
N ASP A 405 -9.07 3.72 -24.22
CA ASP A 405 -10.38 3.08 -24.19
C ASP A 405 -10.22 1.59 -23.84
N ARG A 406 -10.79 1.17 -22.71
CA ARG A 406 -10.69 -0.20 -22.20
C ARG A 406 -11.18 -1.25 -23.21
N THR A 407 -12.24 -0.93 -23.97
CA THR A 407 -12.81 -1.84 -24.96
C THR A 407 -11.83 -2.07 -26.11
N THR A 408 -11.25 -1.00 -26.63
CA THR A 408 -10.24 -1.04 -27.70
C THR A 408 -8.98 -1.77 -27.24
N LEU A 409 -8.48 -1.46 -26.03
CA LEU A 409 -7.32 -2.15 -25.47
C LEU A 409 -7.58 -3.64 -25.31
N ARG A 410 -8.75 -4.02 -24.79
CA ARG A 410 -9.14 -5.43 -24.64
C ARG A 410 -9.21 -6.17 -25.98
N ALA A 411 -9.82 -5.53 -26.98
CA ALA A 411 -9.91 -6.10 -28.32
C ALA A 411 -8.50 -6.33 -28.93
N HIS A 412 -7.57 -5.41 -28.69
CA HIS A 412 -6.18 -5.57 -29.13
C HIS A 412 -5.49 -6.75 -28.46
N LEU A 413 -5.65 -6.91 -27.13
CA LEU A 413 -5.03 -7.99 -26.36
C LEU A 413 -5.61 -9.36 -26.76
N VAL A 414 -6.91 -9.47 -27.00
CA VAL A 414 -7.55 -10.74 -27.38
C VAL A 414 -7.32 -11.08 -28.85
N GLY A 415 -7.45 -10.12 -29.75
CA GLY A 415 -7.32 -10.33 -31.20
C GLY A 415 -5.85 -10.43 -31.65
N PRO A 416 -5.16 -9.30 -31.87
CA PRO A 416 -3.77 -9.31 -32.38
C PRO A 416 -2.77 -10.05 -31.50
N ALA A 417 -2.89 -9.92 -30.16
CA ALA A 417 -1.97 -10.59 -29.24
C ALA A 417 -2.37 -12.04 -28.88
N GLY A 418 -3.57 -12.50 -29.28
CA GLY A 418 -4.03 -13.87 -29.10
C GLY A 418 -4.28 -14.30 -27.66
N LEU A 419 -4.41 -13.37 -26.71
CA LEU A 419 -4.59 -13.69 -25.30
C LEU A 419 -6.03 -14.11 -24.98
N SER A 420 -6.19 -14.92 -23.93
CA SER A 420 -7.52 -15.24 -23.40
C SER A 420 -8.21 -13.97 -22.85
N GLY A 421 -9.55 -13.98 -22.82
CA GLY A 421 -10.32 -12.89 -22.22
C GLY A 421 -9.96 -12.67 -20.75
N GLN A 422 -9.72 -13.73 -19.98
CA GLN A 422 -9.27 -13.68 -18.59
C GLN A 422 -7.94 -12.96 -18.45
N THR A 423 -6.94 -13.36 -19.23
CA THR A 423 -5.61 -12.72 -19.24
C THR A 423 -5.69 -11.25 -19.64
N ALA A 424 -6.46 -10.92 -20.69
CA ALA A 424 -6.63 -9.54 -21.12
C ALA A 424 -7.27 -8.66 -20.03
N ASP A 425 -8.32 -9.16 -19.36
CA ASP A 425 -8.98 -8.43 -18.27
C ASP A 425 -8.06 -8.28 -17.04
N ARG A 426 -7.24 -9.29 -16.72
CA ARG A 426 -6.19 -9.22 -15.70
C ARG A 426 -5.18 -8.13 -16.03
N LEU A 427 -4.58 -8.17 -17.22
CA LEU A 427 -3.58 -7.18 -17.63
C LEU A 427 -4.13 -5.75 -17.58
N LEU A 428 -5.35 -5.53 -18.05
CA LEU A 428 -6.00 -4.22 -17.99
C LEU A 428 -6.28 -3.75 -16.55
N ARG A 429 -6.55 -4.68 -15.62
CA ARG A 429 -6.74 -4.36 -14.21
C ARG A 429 -5.43 -3.96 -13.53
N PHE A 430 -4.33 -4.64 -13.84
CA PHE A 430 -3.03 -4.47 -13.19
C PHE A 430 -2.21 -3.33 -13.80
N TYR A 431 -2.30 -3.13 -15.10
CA TYR A 431 -1.41 -2.24 -15.86
C TYR A 431 -2.14 -1.12 -16.61
N GLY A 432 -3.49 -1.15 -16.65
CA GLY A 432 -4.25 -0.20 -17.44
C GLY A 432 -3.82 -0.20 -18.91
N ARG A 433 -3.57 0.96 -19.51
CA ARG A 433 -3.09 1.05 -20.90
C ARG A 433 -1.71 0.42 -21.11
N ARG A 434 -0.87 0.31 -20.07
CA ARG A 434 0.44 -0.34 -20.14
C ARG A 434 0.36 -1.86 -20.37
N ALA A 435 -0.84 -2.45 -20.34
CA ALA A 435 -1.06 -3.84 -20.70
C ALA A 435 -0.47 -4.20 -22.09
N VAL A 436 -0.49 -3.26 -23.03
CA VAL A 436 0.10 -3.45 -24.35
C VAL A 436 1.64 -3.47 -24.29
N ASP A 437 2.24 -2.70 -23.38
CA ASP A 437 3.70 -2.70 -23.18
C ASP A 437 4.16 -4.00 -22.54
N VAL A 438 3.34 -4.60 -21.64
CA VAL A 438 3.61 -5.94 -21.07
C VAL A 438 3.67 -7.00 -22.15
N VAL A 439 2.70 -7.00 -23.06
CA VAL A 439 2.69 -7.94 -24.20
C VAL A 439 3.88 -7.68 -25.13
N ALA A 440 4.17 -6.41 -25.43
CA ALA A 440 5.31 -6.05 -26.28
C ALA A 440 6.66 -6.48 -25.68
N ALA A 441 6.78 -6.56 -24.35
CA ALA A 441 8.00 -7.03 -23.69
C ALA A 441 8.33 -8.50 -23.95
N ALA A 442 7.38 -9.31 -24.42
CA ALA A 442 7.61 -10.67 -24.87
C ALA A 442 8.46 -10.72 -26.15
N GLY A 443 8.38 -9.68 -27.02
CA GLY A 443 9.06 -9.70 -28.33
C GLY A 443 8.61 -10.90 -29.17
N ASP A 444 9.57 -11.64 -29.70
CA ASP A 444 9.35 -12.85 -30.49
C ASP A 444 9.26 -14.14 -29.63
N ASP A 445 9.32 -14.02 -28.31
CA ASP A 445 9.29 -15.15 -27.38
C ASP A 445 7.83 -15.53 -27.04
N ALA A 446 7.27 -16.44 -27.83
CA ALA A 446 5.88 -16.88 -27.66
C ALA A 446 5.61 -17.54 -26.29
N GLU A 447 6.62 -18.17 -25.68
CA GLU A 447 6.47 -18.80 -24.35
C GLU A 447 6.11 -17.77 -23.26
N LEU A 448 6.57 -16.52 -23.41
CA LEU A 448 6.21 -15.44 -22.48
C LEU A 448 4.74 -15.02 -22.58
N LEU A 449 4.04 -15.32 -23.66
CA LEU A 449 2.61 -15.08 -23.79
C LEU A 449 1.75 -16.23 -23.24
N GLU A 450 2.38 -17.36 -22.91
CA GLU A 450 1.69 -18.48 -22.27
C GLU A 450 1.34 -18.15 -20.81
N VAL A 451 0.22 -18.70 -20.37
CA VAL A 451 -0.23 -18.61 -18.98
C VAL A 451 0.66 -19.51 -18.12
N PHE A 452 1.41 -18.92 -17.20
CA PHE A 452 2.22 -19.67 -16.23
C PHE A 452 1.48 -19.94 -14.92
N ASP A 453 0.44 -19.16 -14.62
CA ASP A 453 -0.43 -19.34 -13.44
C ASP A 453 -1.90 -19.43 -13.89
N PRO A 454 -2.45 -20.66 -14.04
CA PRO A 454 -3.82 -20.86 -14.52
C PRO A 454 -4.90 -20.26 -13.62
N ALA A 455 -4.68 -20.20 -12.31
CA ALA A 455 -5.65 -19.66 -11.35
C ALA A 455 -5.97 -18.17 -11.61
N THR A 456 -4.96 -17.39 -11.96
CA THR A 456 -5.10 -15.95 -12.19
C THR A 456 -5.07 -15.54 -13.67
N GLY A 457 -4.59 -16.40 -14.55
CA GLY A 457 -4.35 -16.09 -15.96
C GLY A 457 -3.10 -15.24 -16.19
N ALA A 458 -2.16 -15.23 -15.23
CA ALA A 458 -0.89 -14.50 -15.35
C ALA A 458 0.02 -15.13 -16.42
N ILE A 459 0.67 -14.28 -17.22
CA ILE A 459 1.55 -14.70 -18.33
C ILE A 459 3.02 -14.41 -18.03
N GLY A 460 3.93 -15.17 -18.66
CA GLY A 460 5.38 -15.03 -18.50
C GLY A 460 5.90 -13.61 -18.77
N ALA A 461 5.28 -12.89 -19.71
CA ALA A 461 5.63 -11.50 -20.01
C ALA A 461 5.52 -10.56 -18.82
N GLU A 462 4.55 -10.77 -17.90
CA GLU A 462 4.44 -9.97 -16.67
C GLU A 462 5.70 -10.10 -15.80
N LEU A 463 6.31 -11.30 -15.74
CA LEU A 463 7.51 -11.56 -14.94
C LEU A 463 8.71 -10.79 -15.49
N LEU A 464 8.93 -10.87 -16.79
CA LEU A 464 10.04 -10.18 -17.46
C LEU A 464 9.87 -8.66 -17.42
N PHE A 465 8.64 -8.18 -17.63
CA PHE A 465 8.28 -6.76 -17.55
C PHE A 465 8.55 -6.19 -16.15
N ALA A 466 8.23 -6.95 -15.09
CA ALA A 466 8.50 -6.58 -13.72
C ALA A 466 9.99 -6.29 -13.46
N VAL A 467 10.88 -7.12 -14.01
CA VAL A 467 12.32 -6.95 -13.82
C VAL A 467 12.87 -5.82 -14.69
N ARG A 468 12.47 -5.78 -15.98
CA ARG A 468 13.05 -4.82 -16.94
C ARG A 468 12.49 -3.40 -16.80
N HIS A 469 11.23 -3.25 -16.37
CA HIS A 469 10.52 -1.97 -16.41
C HIS A 469 9.91 -1.52 -15.08
N GLU A 470 9.97 -2.36 -14.03
CA GLU A 470 9.31 -2.08 -12.74
C GLU A 470 10.21 -2.35 -11.52
N PHE A 471 11.53 -2.32 -11.70
CA PHE A 471 12.56 -2.37 -10.64
C PHE A 471 12.62 -3.66 -9.81
N ALA A 472 11.88 -4.71 -10.15
CA ALA A 472 11.97 -5.99 -9.44
C ALA A 472 13.36 -6.62 -9.63
N ARG A 473 13.93 -7.22 -8.56
CA ARG A 473 15.26 -7.82 -8.55
C ARG A 473 15.23 -9.30 -8.17
N THR A 474 14.19 -9.71 -7.46
CA THR A 474 14.03 -11.06 -6.94
C THR A 474 12.69 -11.66 -7.38
N LEU A 475 12.57 -12.99 -7.28
CA LEU A 475 11.30 -13.68 -7.50
C LEU A 475 10.22 -13.19 -6.51
N THR A 476 10.61 -12.91 -5.26
CA THR A 476 9.72 -12.35 -4.25
C THR A 476 9.15 -11.00 -4.66
N ASP A 477 9.99 -10.09 -5.19
CA ASP A 477 9.51 -8.79 -5.68
C ASP A 477 8.45 -8.97 -6.76
N VAL A 478 8.68 -9.91 -7.68
CA VAL A 478 7.75 -10.20 -8.78
C VAL A 478 6.45 -10.79 -8.26
N LEU A 479 6.52 -11.91 -7.51
CA LEU A 479 5.33 -12.66 -7.10
C LEU A 479 4.50 -11.95 -6.03
N ALA A 480 5.13 -11.18 -5.14
CA ALA A 480 4.43 -10.50 -4.06
C ALA A 480 3.93 -9.10 -4.43
N ARG A 481 4.65 -8.35 -5.30
CA ARG A 481 4.38 -6.91 -5.51
C ARG A 481 4.12 -6.48 -6.95
N ARG A 482 4.35 -7.37 -7.94
CA ARG A 482 4.05 -7.07 -9.35
C ARG A 482 2.86 -7.86 -9.86
N VAL A 483 2.93 -9.20 -9.79
CA VAL A 483 1.84 -10.08 -10.24
C VAL A 483 0.89 -10.52 -9.12
N LEU A 484 1.24 -10.24 -7.85
CA LEU A 484 0.43 -10.41 -6.63
C LEU A 484 -0.07 -11.84 -6.38
N LEU A 485 0.63 -12.87 -6.86
CA LEU A 485 0.28 -14.26 -6.61
C LEU A 485 0.40 -14.65 -5.13
N ALA A 486 1.23 -13.93 -4.36
CA ALA A 486 1.34 -14.13 -2.92
C ALA A 486 0.02 -13.93 -2.16
N PHE A 487 -0.91 -13.15 -2.71
CA PHE A 487 -2.22 -12.86 -2.12
C PHE A 487 -3.34 -13.80 -2.61
N GLU A 488 -3.03 -14.78 -3.44
CA GLU A 488 -3.94 -15.86 -3.77
C GLU A 488 -3.93 -16.95 -2.67
N PRO A 489 -4.98 -17.77 -2.52
CA PRO A 489 -5.07 -18.78 -1.44
C PRO A 489 -3.89 -19.75 -1.39
N GLY A 490 -3.38 -20.16 -2.54
CA GLY A 490 -2.19 -21.01 -2.68
C GLY A 490 -0.87 -20.25 -2.69
N HIS A 491 -0.91 -18.91 -2.49
CA HIS A 491 0.27 -18.04 -2.51
C HIS A 491 1.13 -18.18 -3.78
N GLY A 492 0.56 -18.62 -4.90
CA GLY A 492 1.28 -18.88 -6.13
C GLY A 492 2.37 -19.95 -6.03
N LEU A 493 2.38 -20.79 -4.99
CA LEU A 493 3.43 -21.78 -4.74
C LEU A 493 3.53 -22.83 -5.85
N GLU A 494 2.41 -23.21 -6.49
CA GLU A 494 2.38 -24.16 -7.61
C GLU A 494 3.05 -23.58 -8.85
N SER A 495 2.91 -22.27 -9.07
CA SER A 495 3.45 -21.56 -10.24
C SER A 495 4.84 -20.96 -9.99
N ALA A 496 5.29 -20.88 -8.73
CA ALA A 496 6.54 -20.22 -8.37
C ALA A 496 7.78 -20.86 -9.03
N ALA A 497 7.84 -22.20 -9.11
CA ALA A 497 8.94 -22.90 -9.78
C ALA A 497 8.99 -22.57 -11.28
N ARG A 498 7.84 -22.54 -11.96
CA ARG A 498 7.75 -22.16 -13.38
C ARG A 498 8.16 -20.70 -13.59
N ALA A 499 7.73 -19.78 -12.69
CA ALA A 499 8.14 -18.39 -12.72
C ALA A 499 9.66 -18.23 -12.55
N ALA A 500 10.27 -18.98 -11.61
CA ALA A 500 11.72 -18.97 -11.42
C ALA A 500 12.48 -19.46 -12.65
N THR A 501 12.02 -20.53 -13.31
CA THR A 501 12.60 -21.04 -14.56
C THR A 501 12.46 -20.01 -15.69
N LEU A 502 11.25 -19.45 -15.90
CA LEU A 502 11.02 -18.45 -16.95
C LEU A 502 11.92 -17.21 -16.78
N LEU A 503 12.14 -16.75 -15.55
CA LEU A 503 13.08 -15.66 -15.27
C LEU A 503 14.53 -16.11 -15.41
N GLY A 504 14.87 -17.31 -14.92
CA GLY A 504 16.22 -17.86 -14.97
C GLY A 504 16.76 -17.95 -16.39
N ASP A 505 15.98 -18.53 -17.31
CA ASP A 505 16.34 -18.68 -18.72
C ASP A 505 16.63 -17.34 -19.42
N ARG A 506 15.97 -16.24 -18.99
CA ARG A 506 16.06 -14.92 -19.63
C ARG A 506 16.99 -13.93 -18.91
N LEU A 507 17.31 -14.22 -17.66
CA LEU A 507 18.19 -13.39 -16.83
C LEU A 507 19.54 -14.05 -16.52
N GLY A 508 19.74 -15.31 -16.97
CA GLY A 508 20.96 -16.06 -16.74
C GLY A 508 21.09 -16.54 -15.27
N TRP A 509 19.97 -16.86 -14.60
CA TRP A 509 20.02 -17.48 -13.28
C TRP A 509 20.31 -18.97 -13.43
N ASP A 510 21.36 -19.42 -12.78
CA ASP A 510 21.63 -20.86 -12.66
C ASP A 510 20.64 -21.56 -11.71
N ASP A 511 20.70 -22.88 -11.66
CA ASP A 511 19.81 -23.69 -10.80
C ASP A 511 19.96 -23.32 -9.32
N ALA A 512 21.18 -23.02 -8.87
CA ALA A 512 21.44 -22.63 -7.50
C ALA A 512 20.72 -21.30 -7.14
N ARG A 513 20.79 -20.33 -8.03
CA ARG A 513 20.07 -19.04 -7.87
C ARG A 513 18.57 -19.25 -7.90
N GLN A 514 18.03 -20.03 -8.83
CA GLN A 514 16.59 -20.31 -8.89
C GLN A 514 16.08 -20.95 -7.59
N GLN A 515 16.82 -21.91 -7.03
CA GLN A 515 16.47 -22.55 -5.76
C GLN A 515 16.56 -21.56 -4.57
N ALA A 516 17.56 -20.68 -4.55
CA ALA A 516 17.69 -19.64 -3.53
C ALA A 516 16.49 -18.66 -3.56
N GLU A 517 16.08 -18.22 -4.76
CA GLU A 517 14.92 -17.33 -4.95
C GLU A 517 13.61 -17.98 -4.47
N LEU A 518 13.43 -19.28 -4.75
CA LEU A 518 12.27 -20.04 -4.26
C LEU A 518 12.28 -20.19 -2.74
N ALA A 519 13.45 -20.39 -2.14
CA ALA A 519 13.60 -20.48 -0.67
C ALA A 519 13.31 -19.13 0.00
N GLU A 520 13.81 -18.03 -0.57
CA GLU A 520 13.54 -16.67 -0.10
C GLU A 520 12.05 -16.35 -0.17
N TYR A 521 11.39 -16.65 -1.30
CA TYR A 521 9.95 -16.45 -1.44
C TYR A 521 9.14 -17.22 -0.38
N ARG A 522 9.47 -18.49 -0.14
CA ARG A 522 8.82 -19.27 0.92
C ARG A 522 9.05 -18.68 2.31
N THR A 523 10.22 -18.13 2.56
CA THR A 523 10.55 -17.44 3.83
C THR A 523 9.71 -16.16 3.96
N TRP A 524 9.62 -15.37 2.90
CA TRP A 524 8.82 -14.13 2.86
C TRP A 524 7.33 -14.40 3.13
N LEU A 525 6.77 -15.52 2.64
CA LEU A 525 5.38 -15.90 2.93
C LEU A 525 5.08 -16.05 4.43
N GLY A 526 6.10 -16.15 5.28
CA GLY A 526 5.94 -16.07 6.73
C GLY A 526 5.29 -14.78 7.24
N HIS A 527 5.29 -13.70 6.43
CA HIS A 527 4.54 -12.46 6.71
C HIS A 527 3.02 -12.65 6.64
N LEU A 528 2.57 -13.65 5.91
CA LEU A 528 1.16 -13.98 5.69
C LEU A 528 0.67 -15.12 6.58
N ALA A 529 1.47 -15.58 7.54
CA ALA A 529 1.15 -16.73 8.39
C ALA A 529 -0.12 -16.52 9.23
N VAL A 530 -0.90 -17.58 9.40
CA VAL A 530 -2.04 -17.61 10.31
C VAL A 530 -1.57 -18.09 11.68
N PRO A 531 -1.87 -17.37 12.77
CA PRO A 531 -1.52 -17.78 14.13
C PRO A 531 -1.99 -19.21 14.45
N GLY A 532 -1.11 -20.01 15.07
CA GLY A 532 -1.43 -21.39 15.45
C GLY A 532 -1.35 -22.42 14.32
N ARG A 533 -1.14 -22.01 13.05
CA ARG A 533 -0.89 -22.94 11.94
C ARG A 533 0.59 -23.15 11.72
N SER A 534 1.01 -24.44 11.60
CA SER A 534 2.37 -24.78 11.23
C SER A 534 2.73 -24.23 9.83
N ARG A 535 3.95 -23.72 9.64
CA ARG A 535 4.49 -23.34 8.32
C ARG A 535 4.45 -24.48 7.29
N ALA A 536 4.40 -25.73 7.73
CA ALA A 536 4.20 -26.90 6.87
C ALA A 536 2.79 -26.97 6.25
N GLY A 537 1.82 -26.20 6.78
CA GLY A 537 0.43 -26.13 6.30
C GLY A 537 0.20 -25.15 5.13
N LEU A 538 1.23 -24.47 4.63
CA LEU A 538 1.22 -23.74 3.36
C LEU A 538 1.25 -24.74 2.16
N ARG A 539 0.47 -25.83 2.25
CA ARG A 539 0.20 -26.70 1.11
C ARG A 539 -1.00 -26.17 0.36
N ALA A 540 -0.99 -26.33 -0.97
CA ALA A 540 -2.10 -26.04 -1.84
C ALA A 540 -3.43 -26.48 -1.19
N VAL A 541 -4.36 -25.55 -1.05
CA VAL A 541 -5.74 -25.88 -0.68
C VAL A 541 -6.27 -26.66 -1.89
N PRO A 542 -6.80 -27.90 -1.72
CA PRO A 542 -7.43 -28.60 -2.83
C PRO A 542 -8.54 -27.71 -3.38
N THR A 543 -8.48 -27.40 -4.67
CA THR A 543 -9.60 -26.80 -5.38
C THR A 543 -10.78 -27.74 -5.22
N GLY A 544 -11.75 -27.39 -4.35
CA GLY A 544 -12.95 -28.14 -4.13
C GLY A 544 -13.65 -28.34 -5.47
N GLY A 545 -13.79 -29.61 -5.83
CA GLY A 545 -14.54 -30.02 -6.98
C GLY A 545 -16.02 -29.66 -6.84
N GLU A 546 -16.60 -29.50 -7.98
CA GLU A 546 -18.00 -29.32 -8.31
C GLU A 546 -19.03 -29.88 -7.31
N SER A 547 -19.96 -29.05 -6.87
CA SER A 547 -21.39 -29.40 -6.82
C SER A 547 -22.24 -28.12 -6.69
#